data_73cbc68b6c59a7a520179613d4c6bc59
#
_entry.id   73cbc68b6c59a7a520179613d4c6bc59
#
_cell.length_a   1.000
_cell.length_b   1.000
_cell.length_c   1.000
_cell.angle_alpha   90.00
_cell.angle_beta   90.00
_cell.angle_gamma   90.00
#
_symmetry.space_group_name_H-M   'P 1'
#
loop_
_entity.id
_entity.type
_entity.pdbx_description
1 polymer ?
#
loop_
_entity_poly.entity_id
_entity_poly.type
_entity_poly.pdbx_seq_one_letter_code
_entity_poly.pdbx_strand_id
1 'polypeptide(L)'
;MKRTRDEVDATLQIAKLNAAELLPAVHCLGFGPGASGAAAGDFCLLELEPTLCQQLEDGHSLVIRGDKDEQAVLCSKDKTYDLKIADTSNMLLFIPGCKTPDQLKKEDSHCNIIHTEIFGFSNNYWELRRRRPKLKKLKKLLMENPYEGPDSQKEKDSNSSKYTTEDLLDQIQASEEEIMTQLQVLNACKIGGMEDS
;
A
#
# COMPACT_ATOMS: atom_id res chain seq x y z
N MET A 1 18.56 -11.90 -35.63
CA MET A 1 19.59 -12.91 -35.39
C MET A 1 18.84 -14.24 -35.21
N LYS A 2 19.13 -15.25 -36.09
CA LYS A 2 18.52 -16.58 -35.91
C LYS A 2 19.42 -17.37 -34.96
N ARG A 3 18.89 -17.84 -33.84
CA ARG A 3 19.60 -18.77 -32.95
C ARG A 3 19.51 -20.18 -33.46
N THR A 4 20.59 -20.94 -33.34
CA THR A 4 20.56 -22.37 -33.62
C THR A 4 19.89 -23.13 -32.46
N ARG A 5 19.45 -24.36 -32.72
CA ARG A 5 18.81 -25.19 -31.68
C ARG A 5 19.80 -25.49 -30.55
N ASP A 6 21.07 -25.75 -30.88
CA ASP A 6 22.12 -26.02 -29.89
C ASP A 6 22.36 -24.83 -28.94
N GLU A 7 22.28 -23.58 -29.46
CA GLU A 7 22.39 -22.36 -28.63
C GLU A 7 21.18 -22.22 -27.69
N VAL A 8 19.99 -22.60 -28.13
CA VAL A 8 18.78 -22.59 -27.28
C VAL A 8 18.88 -23.64 -26.19
N ASP A 9 19.29 -24.88 -26.54
CA ASP A 9 19.44 -25.98 -25.59
C ASP A 9 20.53 -25.67 -24.55
N ALA A 10 21.64 -25.08 -24.96
CA ALA A 10 22.68 -24.61 -24.03
C ALA A 10 22.15 -23.52 -23.08
N THR A 11 21.35 -22.58 -23.59
CA THR A 11 20.72 -21.54 -22.75
C THR A 11 19.78 -22.13 -21.74
N LEU A 12 18.93 -23.11 -22.13
CA LEU A 12 18.02 -23.80 -21.22
C LEU A 12 18.77 -24.57 -20.13
N GLN A 13 19.88 -25.23 -20.47
CA GLN A 13 20.74 -25.94 -19.51
C GLN A 13 21.35 -24.96 -18.48
N ILE A 14 21.87 -23.80 -18.92
CA ILE A 14 22.41 -22.76 -18.04
C ILE A 14 21.32 -22.24 -17.12
N ALA A 15 20.13 -22.02 -17.63
CA ALA A 15 18.97 -21.55 -16.88
C ALA A 15 18.33 -22.63 -16.01
N LYS A 16 18.80 -23.89 -16.08
CA LYS A 16 18.25 -25.06 -15.37
C LYS A 16 16.74 -25.27 -15.67
N LEU A 17 16.33 -24.97 -16.90
CA LEU A 17 14.96 -25.16 -17.36
C LEU A 17 14.84 -26.48 -18.10
N ASN A 18 13.75 -27.21 -17.85
CA ASN A 18 13.42 -28.42 -18.58
C ASN A 18 12.61 -28.04 -19.82
N ALA A 19 13.14 -28.38 -21.02
CA ALA A 19 12.48 -28.08 -22.28
C ALA A 19 11.04 -28.69 -22.38
N ALA A 20 10.82 -29.83 -21.71
CA ALA A 20 9.50 -30.49 -21.68
C ALA A 20 8.44 -29.73 -20.87
N GLU A 21 8.86 -28.83 -20.00
CA GLU A 21 7.96 -27.99 -19.19
C GLU A 21 7.63 -26.66 -19.87
N LEU A 22 8.30 -26.34 -20.99
CA LEU A 22 8.04 -25.10 -21.72
C LEU A 22 6.75 -25.24 -22.53
N LEU A 23 5.91 -24.21 -22.44
CA LEU A 23 4.71 -24.12 -23.24
C LEU A 23 5.03 -23.55 -24.63
N PRO A 24 4.29 -23.94 -25.69
CA PRO A 24 4.50 -23.44 -27.04
C PRO A 24 3.89 -22.00 -27.20
N ALA A 25 4.28 -21.10 -26.32
CA ALA A 25 3.82 -19.72 -26.32
C ALA A 25 5.01 -18.77 -26.15
N VAL A 26 4.96 -17.65 -26.84
CA VAL A 26 5.98 -16.61 -26.80
C VAL A 26 5.33 -15.28 -26.42
N HIS A 27 5.83 -14.67 -25.35
CA HIS A 27 5.48 -13.29 -25.04
C HIS A 27 6.45 -12.34 -25.72
N CYS A 28 5.95 -11.52 -26.63
CA CYS A 28 6.68 -10.40 -27.20
C CYS A 28 6.42 -9.18 -26.32
N LEU A 29 7.43 -8.78 -25.53
CA LEU A 29 7.35 -7.62 -24.67
C LEU A 29 7.86 -6.39 -25.41
N GLY A 30 7.08 -5.34 -25.42
CA GLY A 30 7.42 -4.02 -25.96
C GLY A 30 7.12 -2.95 -24.93
N PHE A 31 7.80 -1.80 -25.05
CA PHE A 31 7.42 -0.64 -24.26
C PHE A 31 6.20 0.02 -24.91
N GLY A 32 5.12 0.19 -24.16
CA GLY A 32 3.94 0.90 -24.60
C GLY A 32 4.20 2.40 -24.77
N PRO A 33 3.33 3.14 -25.49
CA PRO A 33 3.48 4.58 -25.70
C PRO A 33 3.57 5.39 -24.40
N GLY A 34 2.97 4.89 -23.32
CA GLY A 34 3.06 5.49 -21.99
C GLY A 34 4.35 5.19 -21.23
N ALA A 35 5.02 4.08 -21.54
CA ALA A 35 6.23 3.66 -20.82
C ALA A 35 7.47 4.45 -21.26
N SER A 36 7.48 5.05 -22.46
CA SER A 36 8.58 5.90 -22.92
C SER A 36 8.67 7.24 -22.18
N GLY A 37 7.60 7.61 -21.43
CA GLY A 37 7.54 8.79 -20.57
C GLY A 37 7.44 8.47 -19.08
N ALA A 38 7.19 7.21 -18.72
CA ALA A 38 7.15 6.80 -17.32
C ALA A 38 8.59 6.79 -16.77
N ALA A 39 8.91 7.79 -15.98
CA ALA A 39 10.17 7.79 -15.23
C ALA A 39 10.14 6.65 -14.19
N ALA A 40 11.31 6.06 -13.91
CA ALA A 40 11.43 5.17 -12.76
C ALA A 40 10.97 5.95 -11.52
N GLY A 41 9.83 5.54 -10.94
CA GLY A 41 9.24 6.22 -9.79
C GLY A 41 7.77 6.63 -9.94
N ASP A 42 7.19 6.54 -11.14
CA ASP A 42 5.76 6.83 -11.34
C ASP A 42 4.86 5.75 -10.71
N PHE A 43 5.43 4.58 -10.41
CA PHE A 43 4.74 3.47 -9.77
C PHE A 43 5.41 3.13 -8.45
N CYS A 44 4.61 2.97 -7.41
CA CYS A 44 5.03 2.46 -6.12
C CYS A 44 4.37 1.10 -5.88
N LEU A 45 5.18 0.07 -5.68
CA LEU A 45 4.70 -1.24 -5.27
C LEU A 45 4.62 -1.30 -3.75
N LEU A 46 3.52 -1.81 -3.25
CA LEU A 46 3.32 -2.04 -1.84
C LEU A 46 3.03 -3.52 -1.62
N GLU A 47 3.87 -4.18 -0.81
CA GLU A 47 3.63 -5.56 -0.40
C GLU A 47 2.56 -5.58 0.70
N LEU A 48 1.44 -6.23 0.43
CA LEU A 48 0.31 -6.30 1.34
C LEU A 48 0.17 -7.70 1.94
N GLU A 49 -0.11 -7.76 3.23
CA GLU A 49 -0.57 -8.98 3.88
C GLU A 49 -1.96 -9.38 3.32
N PRO A 50 -2.29 -10.69 3.26
CA PRO A 50 -3.58 -11.14 2.75
C PRO A 50 -4.79 -10.48 3.42
N THR A 51 -4.69 -10.18 4.72
CA THR A 51 -5.73 -9.48 5.47
C THR A 51 -5.96 -8.05 5.01
N LEU A 52 -4.88 -7.33 4.61
CA LEU A 52 -4.99 -5.99 4.06
C LEU A 52 -5.53 -6.00 2.62
N CYS A 53 -5.15 -7.00 1.81
CA CYS A 53 -5.73 -7.19 0.49
C CYS A 53 -7.25 -7.37 0.61
N GLN A 54 -7.70 -8.22 1.53
CA GLN A 54 -9.12 -8.45 1.77
C GLN A 54 -9.84 -7.17 2.22
N GLN A 55 -9.24 -6.39 3.13
CA GLN A 55 -9.82 -5.10 3.55
C GLN A 55 -10.00 -4.13 2.39
N LEU A 56 -9.04 -4.07 1.45
CA LEU A 56 -9.16 -3.25 0.25
C LEU A 56 -10.25 -3.76 -0.71
N GLU A 57 -10.35 -5.08 -0.89
CA GLU A 57 -11.41 -5.71 -1.69
C GLU A 57 -12.79 -5.45 -1.10
N ASP A 58 -12.90 -5.39 0.23
CA ASP A 58 -14.11 -5.05 0.97
C ASP A 58 -14.43 -3.54 0.94
N GLY A 59 -13.58 -2.73 0.27
CA GLY A 59 -13.79 -1.29 0.09
C GLY A 59 -13.23 -0.42 1.21
N HIS A 60 -12.43 -0.97 2.14
CA HIS A 60 -11.74 -0.17 3.15
C HIS A 60 -10.54 0.57 2.56
N SER A 61 -10.27 1.77 3.05
CA SER A 61 -9.13 2.58 2.61
C SER A 61 -7.88 2.30 3.44
N LEU A 62 -6.73 2.49 2.79
CA LEU A 62 -5.43 2.61 3.46
C LEU A 62 -5.00 4.07 3.41
N VAL A 63 -4.54 4.61 4.52
CA VAL A 63 -4.17 6.03 4.64
C VAL A 63 -2.71 6.14 5.07
N ILE A 64 -1.94 6.96 4.36
CA ILE A 64 -0.57 7.31 4.77
C ILE A 64 -0.65 8.56 5.63
N ARG A 65 -0.07 8.49 6.84
CA ARG A 65 -0.03 9.58 7.82
C ARG A 65 1.39 9.93 8.18
N GLY A 66 1.68 11.20 8.34
CA GLY A 66 2.98 11.69 8.76
C GLY A 66 3.08 13.20 8.61
N ASP A 67 3.90 13.83 9.44
CA ASP A 67 4.26 15.23 9.35
C ASP A 67 5.63 15.38 8.65
N LYS A 68 6.03 16.60 8.35
CA LYS A 68 7.27 16.91 7.59
C LYS A 68 8.53 16.32 8.23
N ASP A 69 8.55 16.27 9.56
CA ASP A 69 9.71 15.81 10.33
C ASP A 69 9.52 14.40 10.91
N GLU A 70 8.45 13.69 10.51
CA GLU A 70 8.15 12.36 10.98
C GLU A 70 8.18 11.33 9.84
N GLN A 71 8.69 10.14 10.14
CA GLN A 71 8.59 9.03 9.18
C GLN A 71 7.11 8.68 8.95
N ALA A 72 6.70 8.66 7.70
CA ALA A 72 5.34 8.28 7.32
C ALA A 72 5.00 6.85 7.77
N VAL A 73 3.74 6.65 8.13
CA VAL A 73 3.17 5.35 8.46
C VAL A 73 1.96 5.07 7.59
N LEU A 74 1.70 3.81 7.32
CA LEU A 74 0.47 3.39 6.69
C LEU A 74 -0.50 2.90 7.76
N CYS A 75 -1.73 3.40 7.71
CA CYS A 75 -2.80 3.03 8.61
C CYS A 75 -3.89 2.30 7.82
N SER A 76 -4.24 1.11 8.24
CA SER A 76 -5.50 0.46 7.90
C SER A 76 -6.59 0.93 8.87
N LYS A 77 -7.78 0.36 8.78
CA LYS A 77 -8.87 0.63 9.72
C LYS A 77 -8.46 0.37 11.17
N ASP A 78 -7.76 -0.74 11.41
CA ASP A 78 -7.49 -1.33 12.73
C ASP A 78 -6.01 -1.33 13.13
N LYS A 79 -5.08 -1.04 12.22
CA LYS A 79 -3.63 -1.24 12.43
C LYS A 79 -2.78 -0.16 11.83
N THR A 80 -1.61 0.06 12.46
CA THR A 80 -0.58 0.98 11.97
C THR A 80 0.68 0.20 11.57
N TYR A 81 1.29 0.61 10.46
CA TYR A 81 2.48 -0.01 9.88
C TYR A 81 3.55 1.02 9.56
N ASP A 82 4.80 0.67 9.83
CA ASP A 82 5.95 1.38 9.27
C ASP A 82 6.11 1.03 7.79
N LEU A 83 6.39 2.04 6.97
CA LEU A 83 6.75 1.89 5.57
C LEU A 83 8.27 1.77 5.44
N LYS A 84 8.74 0.70 4.81
CA LYS A 84 10.16 0.49 4.52
C LYS A 84 10.35 0.24 3.04
N ILE A 85 11.31 0.95 2.45
CA ILE A 85 11.72 0.70 1.07
C ILE A 85 12.66 -0.50 1.07
N ALA A 86 12.33 -1.49 0.25
CA ALA A 86 13.14 -2.66 -0.01
C ALA A 86 13.64 -2.61 -1.46
N ASP A 87 14.93 -2.49 -1.64
CA ASP A 87 15.55 -2.51 -2.96
C ASP A 87 15.60 -3.94 -3.49
N THR A 88 15.32 -4.10 -4.78
CA THR A 88 15.43 -5.38 -5.47
C THR A 88 16.68 -5.42 -6.34
N SER A 89 17.34 -6.58 -6.38
CA SER A 89 18.50 -6.80 -7.26
C SER A 89 18.12 -6.85 -8.74
N ASN A 90 16.87 -7.12 -9.05
CA ASN A 90 16.31 -7.18 -10.39
C ASN A 90 15.23 -6.13 -10.57
N MET A 91 15.13 -5.60 -11.78
CA MET A 91 14.04 -4.71 -12.15
C MET A 91 12.71 -5.47 -12.16
N LEU A 92 11.69 -4.90 -11.52
CA LEU A 92 10.32 -5.39 -11.53
C LEU A 92 9.59 -4.71 -12.69
N LEU A 93 8.99 -5.50 -13.58
CA LEU A 93 8.24 -5.00 -14.72
C LEU A 93 6.75 -5.15 -14.49
N PHE A 94 5.98 -4.11 -14.80
CA PHE A 94 4.52 -4.13 -14.78
C PHE A 94 4.01 -4.45 -16.18
N ILE A 95 3.45 -5.64 -16.33
CA ILE A 95 2.99 -6.16 -17.62
C ILE A 95 1.53 -6.58 -17.47
N PRO A 96 0.58 -5.62 -17.56
CA PRO A 96 -0.83 -5.97 -17.55
C PRO A 96 -1.14 -6.84 -18.77
N GLY A 97 -1.90 -7.90 -18.57
CA GLY A 97 -2.23 -8.86 -19.63
C GLY A 97 -1.17 -9.93 -19.91
N CYS A 98 -0.11 -10.01 -19.10
CA CYS A 98 0.78 -11.17 -19.14
C CYS A 98 0.03 -12.44 -18.71
N LYS A 99 -0.04 -13.43 -19.58
CA LYS A 99 -0.73 -14.69 -19.27
C LYS A 99 0.17 -15.61 -18.48
N THR A 100 -0.37 -16.17 -17.41
CA THR A 100 0.32 -17.18 -16.62
C THR A 100 0.35 -18.55 -17.35
N PRO A 101 1.28 -19.46 -17.00
CA PRO A 101 1.32 -20.80 -17.60
C PRO A 101 -0.03 -21.56 -17.48
N ASP A 102 -0.76 -21.39 -16.38
CA ASP A 102 -2.05 -22.07 -16.17
C ASP A 102 -3.18 -21.50 -17.03
N GLN A 103 -3.10 -20.20 -17.35
CA GLN A 103 -4.02 -19.58 -18.31
C GLN A 103 -3.73 -20.08 -19.73
N LEU A 104 -2.46 -20.23 -20.09
CA LEU A 104 -2.04 -20.73 -21.40
C LEU A 104 -2.37 -22.20 -21.63
N LYS A 105 -2.33 -23.04 -20.60
CA LYS A 105 -2.73 -24.46 -20.69
C LYS A 105 -4.21 -24.68 -21.01
N LYS A 106 -5.06 -23.70 -20.70
CA LYS A 106 -6.50 -23.74 -20.94
C LYS A 106 -6.90 -23.32 -22.36
N GLU A 107 -5.99 -22.67 -23.08
CA GLU A 107 -6.21 -22.26 -24.47
C GLU A 107 -5.65 -23.33 -25.41
N ASP A 108 -6.43 -23.69 -26.44
CA ASP A 108 -6.04 -24.71 -27.41
C ASP A 108 -4.69 -24.41 -28.06
N SER A 109 -3.84 -25.43 -28.09
CA SER A 109 -2.40 -25.39 -28.28
C SER A 109 -1.94 -25.12 -29.71
N HIS A 110 -2.23 -23.96 -30.24
CA HIS A 110 -1.46 -23.42 -31.37
C HIS A 110 -0.38 -22.49 -30.82
N CYS A 111 0.83 -22.49 -31.43
CA CYS A 111 1.92 -21.61 -31.07
C CYS A 111 1.43 -20.15 -31.13
N ASN A 112 1.11 -19.59 -29.96
CA ASN A 112 0.56 -18.25 -29.86
C ASN A 112 1.68 -17.27 -29.55
N ILE A 113 1.83 -16.25 -30.41
CA ILE A 113 2.63 -15.09 -30.10
C ILE A 113 1.72 -14.09 -29.41
N ILE A 114 2.02 -13.82 -28.13
CA ILE A 114 1.26 -12.90 -27.30
C ILE A 114 2.02 -11.59 -27.25
N HIS A 115 1.43 -10.53 -27.78
CA HIS A 115 2.01 -9.19 -27.67
C HIS A 115 1.52 -8.54 -26.38
N THR A 116 2.45 -8.19 -25.51
CA THR A 116 2.18 -7.50 -24.24
C THR A 116 3.05 -6.28 -24.12
N GLU A 117 2.50 -5.25 -23.50
CA GLU A 117 3.21 -3.99 -23.29
C GLU A 117 3.71 -3.89 -21.85
N ILE A 118 4.95 -3.45 -21.69
CA ILE A 118 5.50 -3.04 -20.40
C ILE A 118 4.91 -1.67 -20.10
N PHE A 119 4.12 -1.58 -19.05
CA PHE A 119 3.44 -0.38 -18.63
C PHE A 119 4.31 0.49 -17.71
N GLY A 120 5.16 -0.14 -16.92
CA GLY A 120 6.07 0.53 -16.01
C GLY A 120 7.07 -0.43 -15.40
N PHE A 121 7.96 0.13 -14.59
CA PHE A 121 8.97 -0.64 -13.88
C PHE A 121 9.33 -0.01 -12.54
N SER A 122 9.87 -0.82 -11.61
CA SER A 122 10.41 -0.35 -10.35
C SER A 122 11.63 -1.17 -9.95
N ASN A 123 12.55 -0.56 -9.21
CA ASN A 123 13.70 -1.23 -8.61
C ASN A 123 13.53 -1.46 -7.12
N ASN A 124 12.41 -1.08 -6.58
CA ASN A 124 12.09 -1.24 -5.16
C ASN A 124 10.60 -1.48 -4.97
N TYR A 125 10.25 -1.90 -3.77
CA TYR A 125 8.89 -1.98 -3.29
C TYR A 125 8.85 -1.56 -1.81
N TRP A 126 7.66 -1.27 -1.31
CA TRP A 126 7.47 -0.89 0.07
C TRP A 126 6.96 -2.08 0.87
N GLU A 127 7.71 -2.44 1.92
CA GLU A 127 7.33 -3.42 2.92
C GLU A 127 6.56 -2.75 4.05
N LEU A 128 5.54 -3.43 4.54
CA LEU A 128 4.79 -3.03 5.72
C LEU A 128 5.29 -3.81 6.93
N ARG A 129 5.67 -3.07 7.98
CA ARG A 129 6.00 -3.68 9.27
C ARG A 129 5.06 -3.17 10.33
N ARG A 130 4.28 -4.08 10.91
CA ARG A 130 3.37 -3.69 11.98
C ARG A 130 4.13 -3.03 13.12
N ARG A 131 3.61 -1.90 13.57
CA ARG A 131 4.14 -1.17 14.73
C ARG A 131 3.03 -0.86 15.73
N ARG A 132 3.45 -0.60 16.97
CA ARG A 132 2.55 -0.02 17.96
C ARG A 132 2.41 1.47 17.71
N PRO A 133 1.18 2.02 17.72
CA PRO A 133 0.97 3.43 17.47
C PRO A 133 1.62 4.30 18.57
N LYS A 134 2.10 5.49 18.18
CA LYS A 134 2.69 6.47 19.09
C LYS A 134 1.59 7.39 19.65
N LEU A 135 0.84 6.92 20.64
CA LEU A 135 -0.30 7.64 21.20
C LEU A 135 0.07 8.68 22.28
N LYS A 136 1.38 8.93 22.50
CA LYS A 136 1.83 9.97 23.44
C LYS A 136 1.37 11.37 23.02
N LYS A 137 1.39 11.66 21.72
CA LYS A 137 0.93 12.94 21.16
C LYS A 137 -0.57 13.13 21.43
N LEU A 138 -1.40 12.10 21.23
CA LEU A 138 -2.82 12.12 21.55
C LEU A 138 -3.06 12.49 23.02
N LYS A 139 -2.37 11.79 23.93
CA LYS A 139 -2.49 12.11 25.37
C LYS A 139 -2.10 13.55 25.68
N LYS A 140 -1.03 14.06 25.05
CA LYS A 140 -0.59 15.45 25.24
C LYS A 140 -1.67 16.44 24.77
N LEU A 141 -2.21 16.26 23.56
CA LEU A 141 -3.26 17.12 23.00
C LEU A 141 -4.51 17.17 23.91
N LEU A 142 -4.93 16.02 24.42
CA LEU A 142 -6.08 15.96 25.33
C LEU A 142 -5.81 16.62 26.69
N MET A 143 -4.54 16.57 27.16
CA MET A 143 -4.16 17.21 28.43
C MET A 143 -3.98 18.72 28.31
N GLU A 144 -3.80 19.26 27.12
CA GLU A 144 -3.73 20.72 26.90
C GLU A 144 -5.05 21.43 27.21
N ASN A 145 -6.18 20.74 26.96
CA ASN A 145 -7.53 21.23 27.25
C ASN A 145 -8.36 20.16 27.95
N PRO A 146 -8.12 19.90 29.24
CA PRO A 146 -8.93 18.98 30.01
C PRO A 146 -10.36 19.50 30.17
N TYR A 147 -11.32 18.62 30.04
CA TYR A 147 -12.72 18.93 30.32
C TYR A 147 -12.93 19.20 31.79
N GLU A 148 -13.43 20.39 32.15
CA GLU A 148 -13.64 20.85 33.54
C GLU A 148 -15.12 20.80 33.96
N GLY A 149 -15.99 20.23 33.13
CA GLY A 149 -17.44 20.13 33.38
C GLY A 149 -18.26 21.15 32.58
N PRO A 150 -19.58 20.89 32.43
CA PRO A 150 -20.43 21.69 31.53
C PRO A 150 -20.62 23.15 31.97
N ASP A 151 -20.33 23.46 33.24
CA ASP A 151 -20.48 24.80 33.80
C ASP A 151 -19.20 25.62 33.81
N SER A 152 -18.10 25.07 33.36
CA SER A 152 -16.82 25.78 33.36
C SER A 152 -16.81 26.91 32.33
N GLN A 153 -16.15 28.01 32.64
CA GLN A 153 -16.03 29.14 31.71
C GLN A 153 -15.28 28.75 30.44
N LYS A 154 -14.34 27.81 30.51
CA LYS A 154 -13.62 27.30 29.35
C LYS A 154 -14.51 26.60 28.33
N GLU A 155 -15.55 25.91 28.77
CA GLU A 155 -16.50 25.25 27.88
C GLU A 155 -17.52 26.23 27.25
N LYS A 156 -17.72 27.38 27.88
CA LYS A 156 -18.57 28.46 27.37
C LYS A 156 -17.85 29.35 26.37
N ASP A 157 -16.53 29.42 26.45
CA ASP A 157 -15.70 30.16 25.48
C ASP A 157 -15.56 29.34 24.20
N SER A 158 -16.18 29.84 23.13
CA SER A 158 -16.11 29.25 21.78
C SER A 158 -14.68 29.20 21.18
N ASN A 159 -13.69 29.77 21.86
CA ASN A 159 -12.28 29.79 21.47
C ASN A 159 -11.44 28.68 22.13
N SER A 160 -12.03 27.80 22.96
CA SER A 160 -11.29 26.64 23.46
C SER A 160 -11.00 25.67 22.31
N SER A 161 -9.74 25.32 22.12
CA SER A 161 -9.29 24.39 21.07
C SER A 161 -9.90 23.01 21.30
N LYS A 162 -11.03 22.74 20.66
CA LYS A 162 -11.67 21.42 20.64
C LYS A 162 -11.17 20.68 19.42
N TYR A 163 -10.74 19.45 19.60
CA TYR A 163 -10.29 18.61 18.51
C TYR A 163 -11.47 17.76 18.01
N THR A 164 -11.72 17.81 16.72
CA THR A 164 -12.60 16.85 16.05
C THR A 164 -11.90 15.50 15.89
N THR A 165 -12.66 14.46 15.57
CA THR A 165 -12.07 13.15 15.24
C THR A 165 -11.14 13.27 14.05
N GLU A 166 -11.48 14.08 13.06
CA GLU A 166 -10.67 14.34 11.87
C GLU A 166 -9.35 15.02 12.24
N ASP A 167 -9.38 16.05 13.08
CA ASP A 167 -8.15 16.72 13.56
C ASP A 167 -7.21 15.74 14.27
N LEU A 168 -7.76 14.81 15.05
CA LEU A 168 -6.95 13.77 15.71
C LEU A 168 -6.38 12.78 14.71
N LEU A 169 -7.15 12.37 13.70
CA LEU A 169 -6.70 11.47 12.64
C LEU A 169 -5.60 12.10 11.78
N ASP A 170 -5.63 13.41 11.57
CA ASP A 170 -4.61 14.12 10.81
C ASP A 170 -3.31 14.31 11.60
N GLN A 171 -3.40 14.50 12.91
CA GLN A 171 -2.25 14.78 13.75
C GLN A 171 -1.58 13.55 14.35
N ILE A 172 -2.28 12.43 14.44
CA ILE A 172 -1.82 11.22 15.13
C ILE A 172 -1.49 10.11 14.12
N GLN A 173 -0.28 9.60 14.20
CA GLN A 173 0.18 8.46 13.39
C GLN A 173 -0.34 7.13 13.96
N ALA A 174 -1.64 6.92 13.84
CA ALA A 174 -2.32 5.71 14.28
C ALA A 174 -3.56 5.43 13.44
N SER A 175 -4.04 4.19 13.46
CA SER A 175 -5.31 3.83 12.86
C SER A 175 -6.47 4.44 13.62
N GLU A 176 -7.63 4.56 12.97
CA GLU A 176 -8.83 5.09 13.59
C GLU A 176 -9.23 4.27 14.83
N GLU A 177 -9.27 2.94 14.72
CA GLU A 177 -9.65 2.08 15.84
C GLU A 177 -8.66 2.16 17.01
N GLU A 178 -7.36 2.30 16.73
CA GLU A 178 -6.34 2.48 17.76
C GLU A 178 -6.52 3.82 18.50
N ILE A 179 -6.86 4.90 17.78
CA ILE A 179 -7.17 6.21 18.39
C ILE A 179 -8.43 6.12 19.22
N MET A 180 -9.52 5.57 18.67
CA MET A 180 -10.81 5.46 19.38
C MET A 180 -10.70 4.60 20.63
N THR A 181 -9.97 3.49 20.55
CA THR A 181 -9.69 2.63 21.71
C THR A 181 -8.93 3.41 22.79
N GLN A 182 -7.93 4.21 22.39
CA GLN A 182 -7.16 4.99 23.36
C GLN A 182 -7.98 6.12 23.97
N LEU A 183 -8.88 6.75 23.23
CA LEU A 183 -9.81 7.74 23.77
C LEU A 183 -10.71 7.14 24.86
N GLN A 184 -11.21 5.94 24.67
CA GLN A 184 -11.99 5.21 25.69
C GLN A 184 -11.15 4.95 26.94
N VAL A 185 -9.92 4.47 26.78
CA VAL A 185 -8.98 4.22 27.90
C VAL A 185 -8.68 5.50 28.70
N LEU A 186 -8.60 6.63 28.01
CA LEU A 186 -8.36 7.94 28.64
C LEU A 186 -9.64 8.59 29.20
N ASN A 187 -10.81 7.93 29.11
CA ASN A 187 -12.10 8.47 29.47
C ASN A 187 -12.38 9.84 28.80
N ALA A 188 -11.95 9.99 27.54
CA ALA A 188 -12.21 11.20 26.78
C ALA A 188 -13.71 11.23 26.41
N CYS A 189 -14.38 12.30 26.80
CA CYS A 189 -15.80 12.49 26.49
C CYS A 189 -15.96 13.18 25.14
N LYS A 190 -16.81 12.63 24.26
CA LYS A 190 -17.28 13.34 23.08
C LYS A 190 -18.33 14.36 23.52
N ILE A 191 -17.99 15.64 23.42
CA ILE A 191 -18.95 16.72 23.66
C ILE A 191 -19.75 16.88 22.37
N GLY A 192 -21.09 16.80 22.47
CA GLY A 192 -22.01 16.68 21.36
C GLY A 192 -21.61 17.45 20.09
N GLY A 193 -21.38 16.71 19.02
CA GLY A 193 -21.36 17.27 17.69
C GLY A 193 -22.80 17.38 17.18
N MET A 194 -23.13 18.47 16.52
CA MET A 194 -24.31 18.56 15.68
C MET A 194 -24.23 17.38 14.70
N GLU A 195 -25.28 16.56 14.69
CA GLU A 195 -25.52 15.64 13.59
C GLU A 195 -25.70 16.52 12.35
N ASP A 196 -24.78 16.39 11.40
CA ASP A 196 -24.95 16.96 10.07
C ASP A 196 -26.17 16.28 9.43
N SER A 197 -27.21 17.11 9.17
CA SER A 197 -28.44 16.77 8.48
C SER A 197 -28.19 16.58 7.00
#